data_e7c2db260336cf56d48bd90f7d3d031f
#
_entry.id   e7c2db260336cf56d48bd90f7d3d031f
#
_cell.length_a   1.000
_cell.length_b   1.000
_cell.length_c   1.000
_cell.angle_alpha   90.00
_cell.angle_beta   90.00
_cell.angle_gamma   90.00
#
_symmetry.space_group_name_H-M   'P 1'
#
loop_
_entity.id
_entity.type
_entity.pdbx_description
1 polymer ?
#
loop_
_entity_poly.entity_id
_entity_poly.type
_entity_poly.pdbx_seq_one_letter_code
_entity_poly.pdbx_strand_id
1 'polypeptide(L)'
;MLESVTRPTKALLYGSALFSFCSLLNVVQVFSILLQPFSKSLFFEVNARVAGSMWKVMQLIMEKKHKAAITFSGDKIPHHESAIVFGNHRSFVDFYMFHTVAARRGMLNYMKYFAKDSLKYIPFYGWGMWIMGMLFINRNWQQDQLKINKMFARILDIQAPVWVASFLEGSRLTPSKLAASQKFMLGRGLPLLSNVMMPRTKGFIACVNKFRGTHVKCVYDFTFAYYHQTKGFGVPPDLVRVHTGQLSPEYKFHVHVRRYQLDDLPEDEEKLSEWVVQKYVEKDAFLEQMKENWTDGIEGGVWSEKW
;
A
#
# COMPACT_ATOMS: atom_id res chain seq x y z
N MET A 1 -9.97 -23.69 24.40
CA MET A 1 -9.32 -22.83 25.41
C MET A 1 -9.06 -21.38 24.94
N LEU A 2 -8.87 -21.09 23.64
CA LEU A 2 -8.69 -19.73 23.14
C LEU A 2 -9.97 -18.93 22.86
N GLU A 3 -11.12 -19.56 22.82
CA GLU A 3 -12.40 -18.91 22.50
C GLU A 3 -12.98 -18.06 23.65
N SER A 4 -12.57 -18.32 24.88
CA SER A 4 -13.04 -17.57 26.07
C SER A 4 -12.26 -16.25 26.32
N VAL A 5 -11.19 -15.97 25.56
CA VAL A 5 -10.37 -14.76 25.73
C VAL A 5 -11.07 -13.56 25.12
N THR A 6 -11.30 -12.52 25.91
CA THR A 6 -11.94 -11.28 25.44
C THR A 6 -11.14 -10.58 24.33
N ARG A 7 -11.81 -9.78 23.50
CA ARG A 7 -11.15 -9.03 22.40
C ARG A 7 -9.98 -8.16 22.88
N PRO A 8 -10.07 -7.42 24.01
CA PRO A 8 -8.94 -6.66 24.54
C PRO A 8 -7.72 -7.52 24.90
N THR A 9 -7.94 -8.67 25.52
CA THR A 9 -6.86 -9.59 25.90
C THR A 9 -6.17 -10.18 24.66
N LYS A 10 -6.94 -10.56 23.64
CA LYS A 10 -6.38 -10.99 22.33
C LYS A 10 -5.57 -9.87 21.67
N ALA A 11 -6.08 -8.64 21.70
CA ALA A 11 -5.37 -7.49 21.13
C ALA A 11 -4.02 -7.24 21.83
N LEU A 12 -4.00 -7.33 23.16
CA LEU A 12 -2.77 -7.21 23.94
C LEU A 12 -1.77 -8.32 23.60
N LEU A 13 -2.24 -9.57 23.54
CA LEU A 13 -1.40 -10.73 23.23
C LEU A 13 -0.78 -10.61 21.82
N TYR A 14 -1.60 -10.34 20.79
CA TYR A 14 -1.10 -10.17 19.43
C TYR A 14 -0.21 -8.93 19.30
N GLY A 15 -0.60 -7.83 19.92
CA GLY A 15 0.19 -6.60 19.92
C GLY A 15 1.57 -6.82 20.54
N SER A 16 1.64 -7.47 21.72
CA SER A 16 2.90 -7.78 22.39
C SER A 16 3.75 -8.76 21.58
N ALA A 17 3.16 -9.80 21.00
CA ALA A 17 3.88 -10.76 20.17
C ALA A 17 4.46 -10.11 18.90
N LEU A 18 3.67 -9.30 18.19
CA LEU A 18 4.12 -8.57 17.01
C LEU A 18 5.19 -7.52 17.36
N PHE A 19 5.05 -6.82 18.49
CA PHE A 19 6.05 -5.86 18.96
C PHE A 19 7.38 -6.55 19.31
N SER A 20 7.32 -7.67 20.05
CA SER A 20 8.53 -8.46 20.38
C SER A 20 9.20 -9.00 19.11
N PHE A 21 8.43 -9.52 18.17
CA PHE A 21 8.95 -9.97 16.88
C PHE A 21 9.60 -8.83 16.09
N CYS A 22 8.95 -7.66 16.02
CA CYS A 22 9.50 -6.46 15.40
C CYS A 22 10.82 -6.03 16.06
N SER A 23 10.90 -6.09 17.40
CA SER A 23 12.11 -5.75 18.14
C SER A 23 13.29 -6.68 17.81
N LEU A 24 13.05 -7.99 17.74
CA LEU A 24 14.06 -8.98 17.32
C LEU A 24 14.52 -8.74 15.88
N LEU A 25 13.61 -8.50 14.97
CA LEU A 25 13.94 -8.16 13.59
C LEU A 25 14.76 -6.87 13.49
N ASN A 26 14.45 -5.87 14.33
CA ASN A 26 15.19 -4.62 14.36
C ASN A 26 16.65 -4.82 14.84
N VAL A 27 16.90 -5.73 15.77
CA VAL A 27 18.27 -6.10 16.15
C VAL A 27 19.06 -6.61 14.94
N VAL A 28 18.47 -7.50 14.12
CA VAL A 28 19.10 -7.97 12.88
C VAL A 28 19.37 -6.81 11.92
N GLN A 29 18.43 -5.87 11.79
CA GLN A 29 18.61 -4.68 10.94
C GLN A 29 19.76 -3.80 11.42
N VAL A 30 19.88 -3.57 12.74
CA VAL A 30 20.98 -2.77 13.31
C VAL A 30 22.32 -3.42 12.98
N PHE A 31 22.48 -4.72 13.21
CA PHE A 31 23.71 -5.42 12.84
C PHE A 31 23.97 -5.42 11.34
N SER A 32 22.94 -5.43 10.52
CA SER A 32 23.09 -5.37 9.06
C SER A 32 23.76 -4.07 8.57
N ILE A 33 23.73 -2.99 9.36
CA ILE A 33 24.40 -1.74 9.02
C ILE A 33 25.90 -1.96 8.80
N LEU A 34 26.50 -2.92 9.51
CA LEU A 34 27.91 -3.28 9.35
C LEU A 34 28.22 -3.85 7.94
N LEU A 35 27.23 -4.34 7.23
CA LEU A 35 27.37 -4.83 5.84
C LEU A 35 27.47 -3.70 4.82
N GLN A 36 26.90 -2.52 5.14
CA GLN A 36 26.74 -1.42 4.18
C GLN A 36 28.07 -0.95 3.54
N PRO A 37 29.21 -0.84 4.26
CA PRO A 37 30.47 -0.46 3.66
C PRO A 37 31.05 -1.51 2.70
N PHE A 38 30.71 -2.79 2.91
CA PHE A 38 31.24 -3.91 2.12
C PHE A 38 30.36 -4.26 0.92
N SER A 39 29.03 -4.22 1.11
CA SER A 39 28.07 -4.54 0.05
C SER A 39 26.71 -3.88 0.27
N LYS A 40 26.42 -2.84 -0.52
CA LYS A 40 25.13 -2.16 -0.51
C LYS A 40 23.97 -3.12 -0.90
N SER A 41 24.23 -4.03 -1.83
CA SER A 41 23.25 -5.02 -2.29
C SER A 41 22.91 -6.03 -1.19
N LEU A 42 23.92 -6.56 -0.47
CA LEU A 42 23.69 -7.48 0.64
C LEU A 42 22.95 -6.79 1.79
N PHE A 43 23.36 -5.57 2.15
CA PHE A 43 22.65 -4.75 3.13
C PHE A 43 21.17 -4.57 2.75
N PHE A 44 20.90 -4.20 1.48
CA PHE A 44 19.54 -4.05 0.98
C PHE A 44 18.73 -5.35 1.08
N GLU A 45 19.30 -6.47 0.62
CA GLU A 45 18.61 -7.76 0.58
C GLU A 45 18.29 -8.30 1.99
N VAL A 46 19.23 -8.19 2.95
CA VAL A 46 18.98 -8.55 4.35
C VAL A 46 17.82 -7.75 4.91
N ASN A 47 17.80 -6.44 4.71
CA ASN A 47 16.74 -5.57 5.21
C ASN A 47 15.41 -5.79 4.50
N ALA A 48 15.42 -6.11 3.21
CA ALA A 48 14.22 -6.49 2.46
C ALA A 48 13.60 -7.78 3.02
N ARG A 49 14.39 -8.82 3.28
CA ARG A 49 13.91 -10.08 3.87
C ARG A 49 13.41 -9.90 5.29
N VAL A 50 14.08 -9.10 6.09
CA VAL A 50 13.63 -8.77 7.46
C VAL A 50 12.26 -8.09 7.44
N ALA A 51 12.09 -7.08 6.61
CA ALA A 51 10.81 -6.39 6.45
C ALA A 51 9.71 -7.33 5.93
N GLY A 52 10.02 -8.11 4.89
CA GLY A 52 9.10 -9.09 4.32
C GLY A 52 8.66 -10.15 5.33
N SER A 53 9.53 -10.55 6.26
CA SER A 53 9.19 -11.49 7.34
C SER A 53 8.10 -10.92 8.26
N MET A 54 8.21 -9.65 8.65
CA MET A 54 7.19 -8.97 9.45
C MET A 54 5.85 -8.90 8.71
N TRP A 55 5.87 -8.42 7.47
CA TRP A 55 4.65 -8.30 6.67
C TRP A 55 4.03 -9.66 6.36
N LYS A 56 4.86 -10.68 6.13
CA LYS A 56 4.38 -12.06 5.93
C LYS A 56 3.63 -12.59 7.14
N VAL A 57 4.16 -12.38 8.35
CA VAL A 57 3.47 -12.79 9.60
C VAL A 57 2.13 -12.08 9.73
N MET A 58 2.10 -10.76 9.51
CA MET A 58 0.86 -9.98 9.55
C MET A 58 -0.16 -10.50 8.54
N GLN A 59 0.28 -10.79 7.31
CA GLN A 59 -0.58 -11.30 6.23
C GLN A 59 -1.10 -12.72 6.53
N LEU A 60 -0.26 -13.61 7.09
CA LEU A 60 -0.68 -14.94 7.53
C LEU A 60 -1.74 -14.88 8.63
N ILE A 61 -1.62 -13.94 9.56
CA ILE A 61 -2.65 -13.72 10.58
C ILE A 61 -3.97 -13.32 9.91
N MET A 62 -3.97 -12.36 9.01
CA MET A 62 -5.18 -11.89 8.34
C MET A 62 -5.80 -12.96 7.44
N GLU A 63 -5.03 -13.54 6.52
CA GLU A 63 -5.56 -14.44 5.48
C GLU A 63 -5.75 -15.87 5.98
N LYS A 64 -4.77 -16.45 6.69
CA LYS A 64 -4.84 -17.87 7.10
C LYS A 64 -5.55 -18.03 8.42
N LYS A 65 -5.13 -17.30 9.46
CA LYS A 65 -5.69 -17.48 10.80
C LYS A 65 -7.09 -16.89 10.91
N HIS A 66 -7.30 -15.67 10.38
CA HIS A 66 -8.59 -14.98 10.47
C HIS A 66 -9.43 -15.10 9.19
N LYS A 67 -8.98 -15.90 8.22
CA LYS A 67 -9.74 -16.31 7.03
C LYS A 67 -10.29 -15.13 6.22
N ALA A 68 -9.48 -14.10 5.99
CA ALA A 68 -9.87 -13.04 5.07
C ALA A 68 -10.03 -13.62 3.64
N ALA A 69 -11.24 -13.59 3.13
CA ALA A 69 -11.54 -13.97 1.76
C ALA A 69 -11.30 -12.78 0.83
N ILE A 70 -10.23 -12.82 0.05
CA ILE A 70 -9.83 -11.74 -0.85
C ILE A 70 -10.02 -12.22 -2.29
N THR A 71 -10.74 -11.43 -3.08
CA THR A 71 -10.95 -11.65 -4.51
C THR A 71 -10.21 -10.59 -5.32
N PHE A 72 -9.91 -10.90 -6.57
CA PHE A 72 -9.15 -10.05 -7.49
C PHE A 72 -9.88 -9.90 -8.81
N SER A 73 -9.66 -8.79 -9.52
CA SER A 73 -10.09 -8.57 -10.90
C SER A 73 -9.12 -7.64 -11.65
N GLY A 74 -9.32 -7.49 -12.95
CA GLY A 74 -8.48 -6.65 -13.81
C GLY A 74 -7.23 -7.36 -14.31
N ASP A 75 -6.11 -6.65 -14.40
CA ASP A 75 -4.89 -7.17 -15.00
C ASP A 75 -4.14 -8.13 -14.08
N LYS A 76 -3.59 -9.19 -14.65
CA LYS A 76 -2.69 -10.11 -13.94
C LYS A 76 -1.28 -9.54 -13.93
N ILE A 77 -0.72 -9.39 -12.74
CA ILE A 77 0.64 -8.89 -12.53
C ILE A 77 1.66 -10.01 -12.70
N PRO A 78 2.73 -9.82 -13.48
CA PRO A 78 3.87 -10.75 -13.55
C PRO A 78 4.58 -10.91 -12.21
N HIS A 79 5.28 -12.04 -12.02
CA HIS A 79 6.14 -12.24 -10.86
C HIS A 79 7.41 -11.40 -10.96
N HIS A 80 7.88 -10.88 -9.82
CA HIS A 80 9.14 -10.16 -9.67
C HIS A 80 9.28 -8.89 -10.54
N GLU A 81 8.17 -8.29 -10.97
CA GLU A 81 8.18 -7.05 -11.74
C GLU A 81 8.24 -5.83 -10.81
N SER A 82 9.26 -4.98 -10.98
CA SER A 82 9.39 -3.72 -10.26
C SER A 82 8.41 -2.67 -10.78
N ALA A 83 7.75 -1.93 -9.88
CA ALA A 83 6.70 -0.98 -10.27
C ALA A 83 6.57 0.22 -9.31
N ILE A 84 6.00 1.29 -9.83
CA ILE A 84 5.34 2.33 -9.03
C ILE A 84 3.92 1.83 -8.77
N VAL A 85 3.48 1.90 -7.53
CA VAL A 85 2.18 1.34 -7.12
C VAL A 85 1.37 2.40 -6.39
N PHE A 86 0.11 2.58 -6.75
CA PHE A 86 -0.78 3.44 -6.00
C PHE A 86 -2.16 2.82 -5.79
N GLY A 87 -2.85 3.27 -4.75
CA GLY A 87 -4.19 2.80 -4.42
C GLY A 87 -5.00 3.86 -3.69
N ASN A 88 -6.31 3.62 -3.56
CA ASN A 88 -7.17 4.42 -2.69
C ASN A 88 -6.89 4.15 -1.21
N HIS A 89 -7.18 5.12 -0.33
CA HIS A 89 -6.84 5.04 1.09
C HIS A 89 -8.05 5.23 2.01
N ARG A 90 -8.59 4.11 2.46
CA ARG A 90 -9.76 4.08 3.33
C ARG A 90 -9.43 3.69 4.76
N SER A 91 -8.46 2.78 4.93
CA SER A 91 -8.15 2.17 6.22
C SER A 91 -6.67 1.83 6.34
N PHE A 92 -6.23 1.45 7.54
CA PHE A 92 -4.93 0.80 7.73
C PHE A 92 -4.85 -0.55 7.00
N VAL A 93 -5.98 -1.20 6.76
CA VAL A 93 -6.06 -2.49 6.05
C VAL A 93 -5.63 -2.39 4.58
N ASP A 94 -5.62 -1.20 4.00
CA ASP A 94 -5.16 -0.98 2.63
C ASP A 94 -3.69 -1.41 2.43
N PHE A 95 -2.86 -1.33 3.47
CA PHE A 95 -1.50 -1.89 3.44
C PHE A 95 -1.51 -3.41 3.27
N TYR A 96 -2.45 -4.10 3.92
CA TYR A 96 -2.62 -5.56 3.75
C TYR A 96 -3.12 -5.91 2.35
N MET A 97 -3.90 -5.02 1.72
CA MET A 97 -4.32 -5.22 0.32
C MET A 97 -3.15 -5.09 -0.66
N PHE A 98 -2.22 -4.17 -0.42
CA PHE A 98 -0.95 -4.16 -1.17
C PHE A 98 -0.14 -5.43 -0.89
N HIS A 99 0.01 -5.81 0.38
CA HIS A 99 0.80 -6.98 0.77
C HIS A 99 0.25 -8.28 0.20
N THR A 100 -1.08 -8.45 0.12
CA THR A 100 -1.69 -9.66 -0.44
C THR A 100 -1.30 -9.88 -1.89
N VAL A 101 -1.26 -8.80 -2.70
CA VAL A 101 -0.83 -8.89 -4.10
C VAL A 101 0.69 -9.04 -4.18
N ALA A 102 1.44 -8.23 -3.45
CA ALA A 102 2.91 -8.29 -3.44
C ALA A 102 3.45 -9.66 -3.03
N ALA A 103 2.80 -10.32 -2.06
CA ALA A 103 3.18 -11.67 -1.61
C ALA A 103 2.99 -12.71 -2.73
N ARG A 104 1.87 -12.65 -3.45
CA ARG A 104 1.57 -13.55 -4.57
C ARG A 104 2.46 -13.32 -5.79
N ARG A 105 3.09 -12.16 -5.87
CA ARG A 105 3.99 -11.77 -6.98
C ARG A 105 5.47 -11.77 -6.61
N GLY A 106 5.83 -12.25 -5.41
CA GLY A 106 7.22 -12.30 -4.96
C GLY A 106 7.83 -10.93 -4.62
N MET A 107 7.00 -9.89 -4.48
CA MET A 107 7.43 -8.51 -4.25
C MET A 107 7.25 -8.01 -2.82
N LEU A 108 6.73 -8.84 -1.90
CA LEU A 108 6.45 -8.45 -0.52
C LEU A 108 7.68 -7.86 0.19
N ASN A 109 8.85 -8.47 0.00
CA ASN A 109 10.10 -8.03 0.61
C ASN A 109 10.56 -6.65 0.11
N TYR A 110 10.15 -6.28 -1.09
CA TYR A 110 10.66 -5.11 -1.81
C TYR A 110 9.70 -3.91 -1.80
N MET A 111 8.71 -3.94 -0.90
CA MET A 111 7.78 -2.82 -0.72
C MET A 111 8.48 -1.62 -0.08
N LYS A 112 8.30 -0.44 -0.67
CA LYS A 112 8.71 0.85 -0.13
C LYS A 112 7.52 1.79 -0.08
N TYR A 113 7.26 2.39 1.08
CA TYR A 113 6.11 3.26 1.29
C TYR A 113 6.52 4.70 1.54
N PHE A 114 5.68 5.62 1.11
CA PHE A 114 5.70 6.98 1.62
C PHE A 114 5.09 6.99 3.02
N ALA A 115 5.89 7.33 4.00
CA ALA A 115 5.53 7.30 5.41
C ALA A 115 5.58 8.71 6.00
N LYS A 116 4.72 9.00 6.99
CA LYS A 116 4.79 10.26 7.73
C LYS A 116 6.11 10.33 8.50
N ASP A 117 6.82 11.46 8.43
CA ASP A 117 8.16 11.64 9.05
C ASP A 117 8.17 11.31 10.56
N SER A 118 7.08 11.63 11.28
CA SER A 118 6.98 11.31 12.70
C SER A 118 7.02 9.81 13.04
N LEU A 119 6.77 8.92 12.08
CA LEU A 119 6.80 7.47 12.32
C LEU A 119 8.22 6.94 12.58
N LYS A 120 9.26 7.62 12.09
CA LYS A 120 10.66 7.23 12.32
C LYS A 120 11.09 7.24 13.80
N TYR A 121 10.34 7.99 14.64
CA TYR A 121 10.60 8.09 16.07
C TYR A 121 9.96 6.98 16.90
N ILE A 122 9.12 6.13 16.32
CA ILE A 122 8.54 4.97 17.00
C ILE A 122 9.65 3.93 17.20
N PRO A 123 10.00 3.57 18.46
CA PRO A 123 11.03 2.58 18.72
C PRO A 123 10.80 1.28 17.96
N PHE A 124 11.88 0.66 17.51
CA PHE A 124 11.93 -0.58 16.74
C PHE A 124 11.21 -0.49 15.39
N TYR A 125 9.93 -0.18 15.38
CA TYR A 125 9.12 -0.09 14.14
C TYR A 125 9.60 1.03 13.22
N GLY A 126 9.69 2.25 13.72
CA GLY A 126 10.15 3.41 12.95
C GLY A 126 11.62 3.32 12.58
N TRP A 127 12.44 2.79 13.49
CA TRP A 127 13.88 2.56 13.23
C TRP A 127 14.08 1.52 12.14
N GLY A 128 13.31 0.42 12.18
CA GLY A 128 13.33 -0.58 11.13
C GLY A 128 12.92 -0.01 9.78
N MET A 129 11.85 0.77 9.73
CA MET A 129 11.42 1.49 8.53
C MET A 129 12.52 2.42 7.99
N TRP A 130 13.25 3.10 8.85
CA TRP A 130 14.34 3.99 8.45
C TRP A 130 15.54 3.21 7.89
N ILE A 131 15.98 2.14 8.56
CA ILE A 131 17.10 1.29 8.12
C ILE A 131 16.79 0.67 6.74
N MET A 132 15.58 0.18 6.53
CA MET A 132 15.16 -0.42 5.26
C MET A 132 14.90 0.60 4.14
N GLY A 133 15.05 1.90 4.43
CA GLY A 133 14.93 2.97 3.42
C GLY A 133 13.49 3.30 3.04
N MET A 134 12.56 3.39 3.99
CA MET A 134 11.24 3.98 3.73
C MET A 134 11.32 5.47 3.45
N LEU A 135 10.40 5.98 2.66
CA LEU A 135 10.31 7.39 2.26
C LEU A 135 9.58 8.20 3.32
N PHE A 136 10.33 8.74 4.27
CA PHE A 136 9.75 9.63 5.27
C PHE A 136 9.54 11.04 4.71
N ILE A 137 8.27 11.49 4.67
CA ILE A 137 7.86 12.77 4.12
C ILE A 137 7.18 13.65 5.16
N ASN A 138 7.46 14.95 5.09
CA ASN A 138 6.83 15.99 5.90
C ASN A 138 5.59 16.61 5.22
N ARG A 139 5.29 16.17 3.97
CA ARG A 139 4.29 16.76 3.07
C ARG A 139 4.62 18.19 2.66
N ASN A 140 5.88 18.60 2.79
CA ASN A 140 6.45 19.79 2.22
C ASN A 140 7.29 19.37 1.01
N TRP A 141 6.80 19.62 -0.20
CA TRP A 141 7.41 19.15 -1.42
C TRP A 141 8.89 19.57 -1.58
N GLN A 142 9.21 20.82 -1.25
CA GLN A 142 10.57 21.35 -1.40
C GLN A 142 11.58 20.58 -0.50
N GLN A 143 11.17 20.25 0.74
CA GLN A 143 12.02 19.53 1.68
C GLN A 143 12.07 18.03 1.38
N ASP A 144 10.97 17.47 0.92
CA ASP A 144 10.83 16.04 0.70
C ASP A 144 11.52 15.58 -0.60
N GLN A 145 11.59 16.43 -1.63
CA GLN A 145 12.16 16.12 -2.94
C GLN A 145 13.61 15.61 -2.86
N LEU A 146 14.46 16.25 -2.04
CA LEU A 146 15.84 15.81 -1.86
C LEU A 146 15.94 14.43 -1.22
N LYS A 147 15.11 14.14 -0.22
CA LYS A 147 15.06 12.83 0.46
C LYS A 147 14.58 11.73 -0.50
N ILE A 148 13.55 12.03 -1.27
CA ILE A 148 12.98 11.13 -2.28
C ILE A 148 14.04 10.81 -3.35
N ASN A 149 14.71 11.81 -3.90
CA ASN A 149 15.75 11.63 -4.89
C ASN A 149 16.93 10.79 -4.37
N LYS A 150 17.36 11.01 -3.13
CA LYS A 150 18.45 10.23 -2.50
C LYS A 150 18.07 8.76 -2.32
N MET A 151 16.83 8.48 -1.96
CA MET A 151 16.36 7.10 -1.80
C MET A 151 16.24 6.40 -3.17
N PHE A 152 15.67 7.06 -4.17
CA PHE A 152 15.59 6.49 -5.51
C PHE A 152 16.97 6.24 -6.11
N ALA A 153 17.94 7.15 -5.92
CA ALA A 153 19.30 6.93 -6.36
C ALA A 153 19.90 5.64 -5.77
N ARG A 154 19.62 5.31 -4.50
CA ARG A 154 20.10 4.06 -3.89
C ARG A 154 19.48 2.81 -4.54
N ILE A 155 18.18 2.85 -4.88
CA ILE A 155 17.49 1.75 -5.56
C ILE A 155 18.09 1.54 -6.96
N LEU A 156 18.31 2.64 -7.68
CA LEU A 156 18.85 2.61 -9.04
C LEU A 156 20.32 2.17 -9.08
N ASP A 157 21.13 2.60 -8.10
CA ASP A 157 22.57 2.28 -8.00
C ASP A 157 22.83 0.75 -7.98
N ILE A 158 21.94 0.00 -7.33
CA ILE A 158 22.04 -1.46 -7.22
C ILE A 158 20.98 -2.20 -8.04
N GLN A 159 20.20 -1.50 -8.85
CA GLN A 159 19.06 -2.04 -9.60
C GLN A 159 18.13 -2.93 -8.74
N ALA A 160 17.88 -2.49 -7.51
CA ALA A 160 17.12 -3.27 -6.54
C ALA A 160 15.68 -3.50 -7.00
N PRO A 161 15.13 -4.71 -6.85
CA PRO A 161 13.70 -4.93 -7.01
C PRO A 161 12.92 -4.00 -6.09
N VAL A 162 11.81 -3.41 -6.58
CA VAL A 162 11.04 -2.46 -5.76
C VAL A 162 9.59 -2.33 -6.21
N TRP A 163 8.69 -2.24 -5.22
CA TRP A 163 7.39 -1.62 -5.36
C TRP A 163 7.37 -0.33 -4.55
N VAL A 164 7.32 0.81 -5.22
CA VAL A 164 7.16 2.12 -4.58
C VAL A 164 5.68 2.40 -4.42
N ALA A 165 5.14 2.11 -3.24
CA ALA A 165 3.72 2.18 -2.97
C ALA A 165 3.33 3.49 -2.29
N SER A 166 2.25 4.10 -2.77
CA SER A 166 1.72 5.35 -2.26
C SER A 166 0.20 5.38 -2.25
N PHE A 167 -0.35 6.19 -1.34
CA PHE A 167 -1.75 6.58 -1.36
C PHE A 167 -1.81 8.06 -1.79
N LEU A 168 -2.18 8.29 -3.05
CA LEU A 168 -2.12 9.65 -3.64
C LEU A 168 -3.12 10.62 -3.00
N GLU A 169 -4.13 10.13 -2.30
CA GLU A 169 -5.05 10.93 -1.48
C GLU A 169 -4.34 11.66 -0.31
N GLY A 170 -3.15 11.20 0.06
CA GLY A 170 -2.32 11.78 1.11
C GLY A 170 -2.83 11.56 2.54
N SER A 171 -4.01 10.99 2.71
CA SER A 171 -4.57 10.57 4.01
C SER A 171 -5.75 9.62 3.81
N ARG A 172 -6.11 8.87 4.85
CA ARG A 172 -7.33 8.05 4.85
C ARG A 172 -8.57 8.90 4.65
N LEU A 173 -9.49 8.39 3.83
CA LEU A 173 -10.80 8.99 3.60
C LEU A 173 -11.59 9.03 4.91
N THR A 174 -12.14 10.21 5.23
CA THR A 174 -13.13 10.43 6.29
C THR A 174 -14.22 11.35 5.74
N PRO A 175 -15.45 11.36 6.29
CA PRO A 175 -16.51 12.25 5.79
C PRO A 175 -16.09 13.71 5.69
N SER A 176 -15.40 14.25 6.71
CA SER A 176 -14.94 15.64 6.70
C SER A 176 -13.89 15.94 5.62
N LYS A 177 -12.97 14.99 5.37
CA LYS A 177 -11.94 15.15 4.33
C LYS A 177 -12.52 14.99 2.93
N LEU A 178 -13.48 14.08 2.76
CA LEU A 178 -14.21 13.94 1.50
C LEU A 178 -14.95 15.23 1.16
N ALA A 179 -15.70 15.80 2.10
CA ALA A 179 -16.39 17.08 1.91
C ALA A 179 -15.42 18.22 1.55
N ALA A 180 -14.26 18.28 2.22
CA ALA A 180 -13.21 19.26 1.89
C ALA A 180 -12.62 19.04 0.49
N SER A 181 -12.42 17.78 0.08
CA SER A 181 -11.98 17.40 -1.26
C SER A 181 -13.01 17.81 -2.32
N GLN A 182 -14.29 17.51 -2.09
CA GLN A 182 -15.39 17.88 -3.00
C GLN A 182 -15.53 19.41 -3.14
N LYS A 183 -15.42 20.16 -2.05
CA LYS A 183 -15.41 21.63 -2.10
C LYS A 183 -14.27 22.17 -2.97
N PHE A 184 -13.08 21.58 -2.84
CA PHE A 184 -11.92 21.93 -3.67
C PHE A 184 -12.18 21.64 -5.15
N MET A 185 -12.78 20.48 -5.47
CA MET A 185 -13.06 20.04 -6.82
C MET A 185 -14.12 20.92 -7.48
N LEU A 186 -15.21 21.24 -6.76
CA LEU A 186 -16.24 22.17 -7.20
C LEU A 186 -15.67 23.54 -7.59
N GLY A 187 -14.78 24.11 -6.75
CA GLY A 187 -14.13 25.39 -7.00
C GLY A 187 -13.22 25.40 -8.25
N ARG A 188 -12.94 24.23 -8.82
CA ARG A 188 -12.10 24.06 -10.03
C ARG A 188 -12.82 23.44 -11.23
N GLY A 189 -14.14 23.24 -11.13
CA GLY A 189 -14.92 22.59 -12.21
C GLY A 189 -14.53 21.13 -12.47
N LEU A 190 -13.96 20.43 -11.47
CA LEU A 190 -13.56 19.03 -11.59
C LEU A 190 -14.73 18.10 -11.24
N PRO A 191 -14.76 16.87 -11.80
CA PRO A 191 -15.76 15.86 -11.45
C PRO A 191 -15.74 15.54 -9.96
N LEU A 192 -16.91 15.45 -9.32
CA LEU A 192 -17.03 15.10 -7.91
C LEU A 192 -16.79 13.60 -7.70
N LEU A 193 -15.93 13.28 -6.76
CA LEU A 193 -15.66 11.92 -6.31
C LEU A 193 -16.39 11.64 -4.99
N SER A 194 -16.92 10.42 -4.84
CA SER A 194 -17.72 10.00 -3.70
C SER A 194 -17.05 8.89 -2.85
N ASN A 195 -16.26 8.05 -3.48
CA ASN A 195 -15.64 6.89 -2.86
C ASN A 195 -14.13 7.06 -2.61
N VAL A 196 -13.51 8.04 -3.28
CA VAL A 196 -12.10 8.41 -3.15
C VAL A 196 -11.94 9.94 -3.05
N MET A 197 -10.78 10.43 -2.63
CA MET A 197 -10.49 11.87 -2.61
C MET A 197 -9.62 12.27 -3.80
N MET A 198 -9.60 13.56 -4.11
CA MET A 198 -8.72 14.15 -5.13
C MET A 198 -7.26 13.75 -4.88
N PRO A 199 -6.55 13.16 -5.86
CA PRO A 199 -5.17 12.73 -5.70
C PRO A 199 -4.20 13.91 -5.67
N ARG A 200 -3.10 13.75 -4.92
CA ARG A 200 -1.94 14.64 -4.90
C ARG A 200 -0.88 14.10 -5.83
N THR A 201 -0.73 14.70 -6.99
CA THR A 201 0.03 14.14 -8.11
C THR A 201 1.55 14.33 -8.03
N LYS A 202 2.05 15.37 -7.33
CA LYS A 202 3.47 15.75 -7.32
C LYS A 202 4.43 14.60 -6.94
N GLY A 203 4.08 13.81 -5.93
CA GLY A 203 4.90 12.68 -5.50
C GLY A 203 4.94 11.56 -6.54
N PHE A 204 3.82 11.29 -7.19
CA PHE A 204 3.72 10.32 -8.27
C PHE A 204 4.53 10.76 -9.51
N ILE A 205 4.38 12.01 -9.92
CA ILE A 205 5.14 12.60 -11.04
C ILE A 205 6.65 12.47 -10.80
N ALA A 206 7.12 12.78 -9.58
CA ALA A 206 8.53 12.61 -9.24
C ALA A 206 9.01 11.14 -9.33
N CYS A 207 8.14 10.18 -8.96
CA CYS A 207 8.45 8.76 -9.15
C CYS A 207 8.57 8.41 -10.63
N VAL A 208 7.58 8.80 -11.45
CA VAL A 208 7.56 8.53 -12.90
C VAL A 208 8.79 9.12 -13.55
N ASN A 209 9.09 10.41 -13.35
CA ASN A 209 10.25 11.10 -13.94
C ASN A 209 11.56 10.43 -13.54
N LYS A 210 11.67 9.92 -12.31
CA LYS A 210 12.89 9.30 -11.80
C LYS A 210 13.11 7.88 -12.30
N PHE A 211 12.04 7.13 -12.49
CA PHE A 211 12.12 5.71 -12.88
C PHE A 211 11.98 5.47 -14.38
N ARG A 212 11.53 6.44 -15.16
CA ARG A 212 11.46 6.33 -16.62
C ARG A 212 12.83 5.96 -17.20
N GLY A 213 12.85 5.00 -18.14
CA GLY A 213 14.08 4.49 -18.74
C GLY A 213 14.92 3.57 -17.84
N THR A 214 14.46 3.21 -16.63
CA THR A 214 15.17 2.33 -15.69
C THR A 214 14.65 0.89 -15.70
N HIS A 215 15.04 0.07 -14.70
CA HIS A 215 14.50 -1.29 -14.49
C HIS A 215 13.07 -1.31 -13.95
N VAL A 216 12.53 -0.19 -13.50
CA VAL A 216 11.13 -0.06 -13.10
C VAL A 216 10.31 0.29 -14.32
N LYS A 217 9.53 -0.66 -14.85
CA LYS A 217 8.87 -0.54 -16.16
C LYS A 217 7.37 -0.30 -16.07
N CYS A 218 6.76 -0.47 -14.90
CA CYS A 218 5.31 -0.49 -14.79
C CYS A 218 4.79 0.41 -13.69
N VAL A 219 3.54 0.80 -13.87
CA VAL A 219 2.70 1.43 -12.86
C VAL A 219 1.50 0.53 -12.60
N TYR A 220 1.21 0.24 -11.33
CA TYR A 220 0.01 -0.47 -10.91
C TYR A 220 -0.94 0.48 -10.19
N ASP A 221 -2.15 0.54 -10.69
CA ASP A 221 -3.27 1.20 -10.04
C ASP A 221 -4.15 0.15 -9.35
N PHE A 222 -4.16 0.14 -8.02
CA PHE A 222 -4.99 -0.76 -7.23
C PHE A 222 -6.24 -0.03 -6.73
N THR A 223 -7.38 -0.66 -6.92
CA THR A 223 -8.64 -0.24 -6.30
C THR A 223 -9.02 -1.25 -5.23
N PHE A 224 -9.05 -0.79 -3.97
CA PHE A 224 -9.44 -1.59 -2.80
C PHE A 224 -10.90 -1.36 -2.48
N ALA A 225 -11.67 -2.43 -2.42
CA ALA A 225 -13.06 -2.41 -2.01
C ALA A 225 -13.31 -3.32 -0.80
N TYR A 226 -14.21 -2.89 0.06
CA TYR A 226 -14.57 -3.54 1.31
C TYR A 226 -16.08 -3.66 1.41
N TYR A 227 -16.55 -4.78 1.93
CA TYR A 227 -17.96 -4.98 2.25
C TYR A 227 -18.09 -5.63 3.61
N HIS A 228 -18.95 -5.08 4.45
CA HIS A 228 -19.31 -5.63 5.75
C HIS A 228 -20.76 -6.10 5.71
N GLN A 229 -21.02 -7.32 6.16
CA GLN A 229 -22.31 -7.99 6.04
C GLN A 229 -23.51 -7.17 6.55
N THR A 230 -23.34 -6.41 7.64
CA THR A 230 -24.43 -5.62 8.25
C THR A 230 -24.29 -4.10 8.02
N LYS A 231 -23.06 -3.58 7.78
CA LYS A 231 -22.79 -2.15 7.63
C LYS A 231 -22.67 -1.72 6.16
N GLY A 232 -22.66 -2.68 5.24
CA GLY A 232 -22.62 -2.44 3.80
C GLY A 232 -21.25 -2.13 3.23
N PHE A 233 -21.25 -1.50 2.07
CA PHE A 233 -20.09 -1.19 1.26
C PHE A 233 -19.17 -0.14 1.92
N GLY A 234 -17.86 -0.28 1.67
CA GLY A 234 -16.86 0.68 2.08
C GLY A 234 -16.48 0.64 3.55
N VAL A 235 -16.84 -0.41 4.29
CA VAL A 235 -16.55 -0.58 5.71
C VAL A 235 -15.48 -1.66 5.93
N PRO A 236 -14.17 -1.29 6.00
CA PRO A 236 -13.10 -2.22 6.34
C PRO A 236 -13.09 -2.57 7.83
N PRO A 237 -12.50 -3.70 8.25
CA PRO A 237 -12.21 -3.94 9.65
C PRO A 237 -11.18 -2.93 10.19
N ASP A 238 -11.22 -2.68 11.49
CA ASP A 238 -10.15 -1.95 12.16
C ASP A 238 -8.91 -2.84 12.36
N LEU A 239 -7.76 -2.22 12.70
CA LEU A 239 -6.49 -2.94 12.88
C LEU A 239 -6.59 -4.02 13.97
N VAL A 240 -7.32 -3.76 15.06
CA VAL A 240 -7.53 -4.71 16.14
C VAL A 240 -8.33 -5.90 15.64
N ARG A 241 -9.41 -5.65 14.89
CA ARG A 241 -10.27 -6.69 14.32
C ARG A 241 -9.51 -7.64 13.39
N VAL A 242 -8.62 -7.10 12.56
CA VAL A 242 -7.76 -7.88 11.65
C VAL A 242 -6.92 -8.92 12.40
N HIS A 243 -6.49 -8.62 13.62
CA HIS A 243 -5.61 -9.49 14.40
C HIS A 243 -6.33 -10.35 15.45
N THR A 244 -7.57 -10.05 15.79
CA THR A 244 -8.22 -10.67 16.97
C THR A 244 -9.41 -11.54 16.67
N GLY A 245 -9.92 -11.56 15.43
CA GLY A 245 -11.13 -12.33 15.13
C GLY A 245 -11.26 -12.74 13.68
N GLN A 246 -12.04 -13.79 13.44
CA GLN A 246 -12.32 -14.31 12.11
C GLN A 246 -13.01 -13.23 11.25
N LEU A 247 -12.52 -13.01 10.04
CA LEU A 247 -12.99 -11.96 9.15
C LEU A 247 -14.11 -12.43 8.21
N SER A 248 -13.99 -13.64 7.65
CA SER A 248 -15.04 -14.22 6.82
C SER A 248 -16.06 -14.97 7.70
N PRO A 249 -17.38 -14.89 7.41
CA PRO A 249 -18.04 -14.20 6.29
C PRO A 249 -18.37 -12.73 6.53
N GLU A 250 -18.09 -12.17 7.73
CA GLU A 250 -18.48 -10.82 8.13
C GLU A 250 -17.95 -9.73 7.20
N TYR A 251 -16.70 -9.91 6.72
CA TYR A 251 -16.04 -8.99 5.80
C TYR A 251 -15.70 -9.68 4.47
N LYS A 252 -15.89 -8.95 3.38
CA LYS A 252 -15.40 -9.31 2.05
C LYS A 252 -14.39 -8.27 1.60
N PHE A 253 -13.38 -8.71 0.85
CA PHE A 253 -12.29 -7.88 0.35
C PHE A 253 -12.13 -8.09 -1.13
N HIS A 254 -11.90 -7.00 -1.86
CA HIS A 254 -11.62 -7.07 -3.29
C HIS A 254 -10.49 -6.13 -3.69
N VAL A 255 -9.64 -6.59 -4.61
CA VAL A 255 -8.57 -5.80 -5.22
C VAL A 255 -8.76 -5.85 -6.73
N HIS A 256 -9.07 -4.71 -7.32
CA HIS A 256 -9.02 -4.53 -8.77
C HIS A 256 -7.67 -3.97 -9.16
N VAL A 257 -7.06 -4.50 -10.22
CA VAL A 257 -5.72 -4.14 -10.67
C VAL A 257 -5.77 -3.61 -12.09
N ARG A 258 -5.09 -2.49 -12.33
CA ARG A 258 -4.77 -1.99 -13.67
C ARG A 258 -3.27 -1.83 -13.79
N ARG A 259 -2.71 -2.32 -14.90
CA ARG A 259 -1.28 -2.28 -15.20
C ARG A 259 -1.01 -1.39 -16.40
N TYR A 260 -0.10 -0.44 -16.24
CA TYR A 260 0.32 0.47 -17.28
C TYR A 260 1.83 0.37 -17.49
N GLN A 261 2.30 0.47 -18.74
CA GLN A 261 3.71 0.65 -19.02
C GLN A 261 4.12 2.07 -18.61
N LEU A 262 5.25 2.21 -17.93
CA LEU A 262 5.73 3.50 -17.46
C LEU A 262 6.05 4.44 -18.63
N ASP A 263 6.58 3.86 -19.71
CA ASP A 263 7.03 4.60 -20.89
C ASP A 263 5.85 5.09 -21.76
N ASP A 264 4.65 4.50 -21.59
CA ASP A 264 3.41 4.92 -22.26
C ASP A 264 2.70 6.10 -21.56
N LEU A 265 3.14 6.46 -20.34
CA LEU A 265 2.55 7.58 -19.62
C LEU A 265 2.96 8.92 -20.23
N PRO A 266 2.13 9.97 -20.11
CA PRO A 266 2.49 11.31 -20.57
C PRO A 266 3.85 11.78 -20.04
N GLU A 267 4.67 12.39 -20.88
CA GLU A 267 5.96 12.97 -20.48
C GLU A 267 5.78 14.33 -19.81
N ASP A 268 4.80 15.09 -20.30
CA ASP A 268 4.43 16.38 -19.73
C ASP A 268 3.79 16.22 -18.34
N GLU A 269 4.27 17.00 -17.37
CA GLU A 269 3.85 16.86 -15.97
C GLU A 269 2.37 17.24 -15.75
N GLU A 270 1.84 18.20 -16.50
CA GLU A 270 0.45 18.63 -16.41
C GLU A 270 -0.47 17.52 -16.95
N LYS A 271 -0.15 17.00 -18.14
CA LYS A 271 -0.88 15.85 -18.72
C LYS A 271 -0.76 14.59 -17.86
N LEU A 272 0.39 14.35 -17.22
CA LEU A 272 0.56 13.23 -16.29
C LEU A 272 -0.28 13.44 -15.02
N SER A 273 -0.40 14.68 -14.54
CA SER A 273 -1.30 15.02 -13.44
C SER A 273 -2.77 14.78 -13.80
N GLU A 274 -3.19 15.21 -15.00
CA GLU A 274 -4.54 14.95 -15.52
C GLU A 274 -4.82 13.46 -15.68
N TRP A 275 -3.84 12.69 -16.18
CA TRP A 275 -3.95 11.23 -16.28
C TRP A 275 -4.22 10.60 -14.91
N VAL A 276 -3.50 10.99 -13.86
CA VAL A 276 -3.74 10.50 -12.50
C VAL A 276 -5.15 10.84 -12.02
N VAL A 277 -5.59 12.08 -12.24
CA VAL A 277 -6.95 12.52 -11.87
C VAL A 277 -8.00 11.67 -12.59
N GLN A 278 -7.82 11.45 -13.88
CA GLN A 278 -8.72 10.59 -14.68
C GLN A 278 -8.77 9.16 -14.13
N LYS A 279 -7.62 8.59 -13.71
CA LYS A 279 -7.60 7.25 -13.06
C LYS A 279 -8.39 7.23 -11.75
N TYR A 280 -8.40 8.32 -11.00
CA TYR A 280 -9.24 8.44 -9.79
C TYR A 280 -10.73 8.60 -10.09
N VAL A 281 -11.11 9.25 -11.20
CA VAL A 281 -12.50 9.30 -11.69
C VAL A 281 -12.97 7.89 -12.06
N GLU A 282 -12.16 7.14 -12.83
CA GLU A 282 -12.46 5.76 -13.22
C GLU A 282 -12.55 4.83 -11.98
N LYS A 283 -11.67 5.03 -10.99
CA LYS A 283 -11.68 4.30 -9.73
C LYS A 283 -12.94 4.58 -8.92
N ASP A 284 -13.37 5.83 -8.85
CA ASP A 284 -14.60 6.24 -8.16
C ASP A 284 -15.83 5.58 -8.77
N ALA A 285 -15.93 5.63 -10.10
CA ALA A 285 -17.01 5.00 -10.86
C ALA A 285 -17.04 3.46 -10.66
N PHE A 286 -15.87 2.82 -10.67
CA PHE A 286 -15.75 1.39 -10.40
C PHE A 286 -16.21 1.04 -8.97
N LEU A 287 -15.84 1.84 -7.98
CA LEU A 287 -16.28 1.63 -6.59
C LEU A 287 -17.79 1.87 -6.42
N GLU A 288 -18.38 2.80 -7.18
CA GLU A 288 -19.85 3.01 -7.19
C GLU A 288 -20.58 1.81 -7.79
N GLN A 289 -20.08 1.25 -8.90
CA GLN A 289 -20.60 0.01 -9.48
C GLN A 289 -20.53 -1.15 -8.47
N MET A 290 -19.39 -1.30 -7.76
CA MET A 290 -19.24 -2.34 -6.75
C MET A 290 -20.15 -2.13 -5.53
N LYS A 291 -20.50 -0.92 -5.20
CA LYS A 291 -21.42 -0.60 -4.11
C LYS A 291 -22.82 -1.13 -4.40
N GLU A 292 -23.23 -1.10 -5.67
CA GLU A 292 -24.52 -1.61 -6.11
C GLU A 292 -24.54 -3.13 -6.23
N ASN A 293 -23.52 -3.72 -6.86
CA ASN A 293 -23.52 -5.13 -7.29
C ASN A 293 -22.38 -5.96 -6.72
N TRP A 294 -21.57 -5.41 -5.79
CA TRP A 294 -20.32 -6.01 -5.29
C TRP A 294 -19.42 -6.42 -6.47
N THR A 295 -19.09 -7.70 -6.59
CA THR A 295 -18.22 -8.22 -7.66
C THR A 295 -19.01 -8.73 -8.88
N ASP A 296 -20.32 -8.65 -8.86
CA ASP A 296 -21.15 -9.11 -9.97
C ASP A 296 -21.06 -8.14 -11.16
N GLY A 297 -20.88 -8.68 -12.35
CA GLY A 297 -20.76 -7.89 -13.58
C GLY A 297 -19.40 -7.20 -13.79
N ILE A 298 -18.36 -7.52 -13.02
CA ILE A 298 -17.01 -7.03 -13.30
C ILE A 298 -16.50 -7.63 -14.61
N GLU A 299 -16.09 -6.76 -15.54
CA GLU A 299 -15.50 -7.15 -16.81
C GLU A 299 -14.22 -7.99 -16.59
N GLY A 300 -14.07 -9.07 -17.35
CA GLY A 300 -12.96 -10.02 -17.17
C GLY A 300 -13.13 -11.00 -16.00
N GLY A 301 -14.21 -10.85 -15.22
CA GLY A 301 -14.54 -11.75 -14.12
C GLY A 301 -13.67 -11.53 -12.86
N VAL A 302 -13.93 -12.37 -11.87
CA VAL A 302 -13.28 -12.35 -10.55
C VAL A 302 -12.56 -13.66 -10.30
N TRP A 303 -11.36 -13.58 -9.75
CA TRP A 303 -10.60 -14.78 -9.35
C TRP A 303 -10.11 -14.70 -7.91
N SER A 304 -9.69 -15.83 -7.38
CA SER A 304 -8.99 -15.94 -6.11
C SER A 304 -7.70 -16.73 -6.30
N GLU A 305 -6.64 -16.32 -5.68
CA GLU A 305 -5.37 -17.03 -5.66
C GLU A 305 -5.04 -17.46 -4.24
N LYS A 306 -4.61 -18.72 -4.08
CA LYS A 306 -4.05 -19.20 -2.82
C LYS A 306 -2.61 -18.69 -2.66
N TRP A 307 -2.25 -18.50 -1.43
CA TRP A 307 -0.92 -18.06 -0.98
C TRP A 307 0.03 -19.24 -0.87
#